data_42ab0dda40c9413e9105d47071eda12f
#
_entry.id   42ab0dda40c9413e9105d47071eda12f
#
_cell.length_a   1.000
_cell.length_b   1.000
_cell.length_c   1.000
_cell.angle_alpha   90.00
_cell.angle_beta   90.00
_cell.angle_gamma   90.00
#
_symmetry.space_group_name_H-M   'P 1'
#
loop_
_entity.id
_entity.type
_entity.pdbx_description
1 polymer ?
#
loop_
_entity_poly.entity_id
_entity_poly.type
_entity_poly.pdbx_seq_one_letter_code
_entity_poly.pdbx_strand_id
1 'polypeptide(L)'
;MCIRPNDVALLPEWARFVRGVVDCPDLHPTAARDNVLRDEVYHTLREALGKVIVAALLDLADRDRPRFLQLCDWHHDAIKGMAVQHPGFGAAVLDYLPFETNRGQLTLPDYLGRQTAVNGKRPLYFFTHEADANQFYTLCEARSLLAINAGRSSDETLLRRYAGQHAETVDLKPLDRLDDPTLYQRLDVAEQAEYARLERAVDQVLAEQEVGVKTQVRRFQPAHLSAILLAGQRISAFDDMERALERRPFLLEGLAELAGDVRDRLRQQPLDFFLNADHPLVQRLRELTEPDHPCYRPLLAGLYHGALLNAQHRLTAVA
;
A
#
# COMPACT_ATOMS: atom_id res chain seq x y z
N MET A 1 -29.17 -2.38 36.47
CA MET A 1 -29.79 -3.51 35.75
C MET A 1 -29.32 -3.43 34.30
N CYS A 2 -28.70 -4.45 33.74
CA CYS A 2 -28.31 -4.44 32.33
C CYS A 2 -29.53 -4.75 31.47
N ILE A 3 -29.96 -3.82 30.60
CA ILE A 3 -31.13 -4.01 29.73
C ILE A 3 -30.70 -4.78 28.47
N ARG A 4 -29.50 -4.49 27.93
CA ARG A 4 -28.98 -5.15 26.74
C ARG A 4 -27.46 -5.33 26.85
N PRO A 5 -26.94 -6.56 26.79
CA PRO A 5 -25.51 -6.80 26.95
C PRO A 5 -24.70 -6.37 25.73
N ASN A 6 -25.29 -6.32 24.52
CA ASN A 6 -24.63 -5.90 23.30
C ASN A 6 -25.60 -5.11 22.40
N ASP A 7 -25.42 -3.81 22.32
CA ASP A 7 -26.12 -2.96 21.36
C ASP A 7 -25.16 -2.34 20.36
N VAL A 8 -24.94 -3.05 19.24
CA VAL A 8 -24.09 -2.59 18.15
C VAL A 8 -24.68 -1.40 17.38
N ALA A 9 -25.98 -1.11 17.56
CA ALA A 9 -26.65 -0.04 16.84
C ALA A 9 -26.64 1.29 17.61
N LEU A 10 -26.32 1.28 18.91
CA LEU A 10 -26.23 2.50 19.73
C LEU A 10 -25.03 3.36 19.35
N LEU A 11 -23.94 2.77 18.89
CA LEU A 11 -22.82 3.51 18.36
C LEU A 11 -23.00 3.80 16.87
N PRO A 12 -22.41 4.90 16.35
CA PRO A 12 -22.28 5.08 14.92
C PRO A 12 -21.58 3.89 14.27
N GLU A 13 -21.93 3.57 13.05
CA GLU A 13 -21.39 2.39 12.35
C GLU A 13 -19.87 2.41 12.21
N TRP A 14 -19.29 3.60 12.06
CA TRP A 14 -17.86 3.80 11.99
C TRP A 14 -17.12 3.57 13.33
N ALA A 15 -17.83 3.57 14.47
CA ALA A 15 -17.24 3.38 15.81
C ALA A 15 -17.07 1.91 16.23
N ARG A 16 -16.99 0.97 15.29
CA ARG A 16 -16.88 -0.49 15.56
C ARG A 16 -15.69 -0.90 16.41
N PHE A 17 -14.64 -0.09 16.44
CA PHE A 17 -13.45 -0.32 17.26
C PHE A 17 -13.62 0.14 18.72
N VAL A 18 -14.73 0.79 19.06
CA VAL A 18 -15.02 1.28 20.40
C VAL A 18 -15.85 0.24 21.16
N ARG A 19 -15.48 0.00 22.42
CA ARG A 19 -16.24 -0.81 23.37
C ARG A 19 -16.45 -0.01 24.65
N GLY A 20 -17.61 -0.13 25.24
CA GLY A 20 -17.94 0.60 26.46
C GLY A 20 -19.26 0.15 27.08
N VAL A 21 -19.58 0.77 28.17
CA VAL A 21 -20.87 0.64 28.86
C VAL A 21 -21.55 2.00 28.84
N VAL A 22 -22.78 2.03 28.45
CA VAL A 22 -23.60 3.25 28.47
C VAL A 22 -24.65 3.09 29.58
N ASP A 23 -24.65 4.03 30.49
CA ASP A 23 -25.69 4.19 31.50
C ASP A 23 -26.45 5.52 31.23
N CYS A 24 -27.70 5.41 30.83
CA CYS A 24 -28.53 6.57 30.47
C CYS A 24 -29.93 6.33 30.98
N PRO A 25 -30.37 7.13 31.97
CA PRO A 25 -31.72 6.99 32.58
C PRO A 25 -32.85 7.36 31.63
N ASP A 26 -32.57 8.16 30.59
CA ASP A 26 -33.57 8.65 29.64
C ASP A 26 -33.86 7.65 28.50
N LEU A 27 -33.11 6.54 28.42
CA LEU A 27 -33.39 5.49 27.47
C LEU A 27 -34.60 4.64 27.90
N HIS A 28 -35.57 4.52 27.03
CA HIS A 28 -36.79 3.77 27.31
C HIS A 28 -36.63 2.29 26.96
N PRO A 29 -36.79 1.37 27.91
CA PRO A 29 -36.79 -0.06 27.62
C PRO A 29 -38.03 -0.47 26.84
N THR A 30 -37.97 -1.55 26.07
CA THR A 30 -39.11 -2.23 25.49
C THR A 30 -40.00 -2.81 26.61
N ALA A 31 -41.25 -3.14 26.30
CA ALA A 31 -42.19 -3.75 27.28
C ALA A 31 -41.62 -5.05 27.89
N ALA A 32 -40.83 -5.83 27.12
CA ALA A 32 -40.17 -7.05 27.58
C ALA A 32 -38.88 -6.77 28.37
N ARG A 33 -38.39 -5.54 28.41
CA ARG A 33 -37.15 -5.09 29.08
C ARG A 33 -35.88 -5.83 28.61
N ASP A 34 -35.90 -6.35 27.41
CA ASP A 34 -34.80 -7.05 26.74
C ASP A 34 -34.07 -6.18 25.71
N ASN A 35 -34.63 -5.01 25.43
CA ASN A 35 -34.11 -4.07 24.44
C ASN A 35 -34.43 -2.63 24.81
N VAL A 36 -33.88 -1.68 24.05
CA VAL A 36 -34.14 -0.25 24.16
C VAL A 36 -34.96 0.20 22.95
N LEU A 37 -35.94 1.08 23.17
CA LEU A 37 -36.72 1.71 22.10
C LEU A 37 -35.79 2.61 21.27
N ARG A 38 -35.93 2.53 19.96
CA ARG A 38 -35.16 3.38 19.01
C ARG A 38 -35.96 4.64 18.70
N ASP A 39 -36.22 5.40 19.76
CA ASP A 39 -36.93 6.68 19.71
C ASP A 39 -35.97 7.87 19.45
N GLU A 40 -36.47 9.08 19.56
CA GLU A 40 -35.68 10.31 19.37
C GLU A 40 -34.54 10.43 20.38
N VAL A 41 -34.74 9.99 21.61
CA VAL A 41 -33.71 9.98 22.67
C VAL A 41 -32.57 9.06 22.30
N TYR A 42 -32.89 7.86 21.79
CA TYR A 42 -31.90 6.90 21.32
C TYR A 42 -31.05 7.48 20.19
N HIS A 43 -31.68 8.12 19.20
CA HIS A 43 -30.94 8.70 18.06
C HIS A 43 -30.08 9.90 18.47
N THR A 44 -30.59 10.75 19.35
CA THR A 44 -29.87 11.88 19.93
C THR A 44 -28.62 11.41 20.70
N LEU A 45 -28.78 10.37 21.52
CA LEU A 45 -27.69 9.78 22.28
C LEU A 45 -26.61 9.18 21.33
N ARG A 46 -27.04 8.46 20.28
CA ARG A 46 -26.13 7.90 19.27
C ARG A 46 -25.30 8.98 18.61
N GLU A 47 -25.87 10.10 18.22
CA GLU A 47 -25.16 11.23 17.63
C GLU A 47 -24.17 11.88 18.62
N ALA A 48 -24.63 12.07 19.87
CA ALA A 48 -23.79 12.62 20.94
C ALA A 48 -22.57 11.72 21.22
N LEU A 49 -22.79 10.40 21.31
CA LEU A 49 -21.70 9.43 21.46
C LEU A 49 -20.70 9.51 20.29
N GLY A 50 -21.20 9.64 19.06
CA GLY A 50 -20.33 9.83 17.89
C GLY A 50 -19.45 11.06 18.04
N LYS A 51 -20.02 12.21 18.41
CA LYS A 51 -19.25 13.45 18.62
C LYS A 51 -18.20 13.30 19.73
N VAL A 52 -18.58 12.68 20.85
CA VAL A 52 -17.67 12.43 21.98
C VAL A 52 -16.51 11.52 21.57
N ILE A 53 -16.76 10.45 20.81
CA ILE A 53 -15.74 9.53 20.35
C ILE A 53 -14.75 10.25 19.41
N VAL A 54 -15.25 11.04 18.44
CA VAL A 54 -14.36 11.84 17.58
C VAL A 54 -13.53 12.81 18.41
N ALA A 55 -14.16 13.57 19.32
CA ALA A 55 -13.45 14.51 20.18
C ALA A 55 -12.36 13.81 21.03
N ALA A 56 -12.65 12.63 21.57
CA ALA A 56 -11.70 11.84 22.34
C ALA A 56 -10.52 11.33 21.49
N LEU A 57 -10.77 10.96 20.22
CA LEU A 57 -9.71 10.56 19.29
C LEU A 57 -8.78 11.74 18.97
N LEU A 58 -9.33 12.92 18.70
CA LEU A 58 -8.57 14.12 18.41
C LEU A 58 -7.78 14.60 19.64
N ASP A 59 -8.41 14.61 20.82
CA ASP A 59 -7.74 14.91 22.06
C ASP A 59 -6.58 13.94 22.36
N LEU A 60 -6.79 12.65 22.09
CA LEU A 60 -5.72 11.65 22.23
C LEU A 60 -4.58 11.92 21.23
N ALA A 61 -4.88 12.30 20.00
CA ALA A 61 -3.88 12.64 18.98
C ALA A 61 -3.01 13.83 19.41
N ASP A 62 -3.59 14.81 20.09
CA ASP A 62 -2.91 16.04 20.52
C ASP A 62 -2.13 15.83 21.84
N ARG A 63 -2.70 15.09 22.83
CA ARG A 63 -2.11 14.95 24.15
C ARG A 63 -1.17 13.76 24.32
N ASP A 64 -1.45 12.65 23.62
CA ASP A 64 -0.67 11.42 23.71
C ASP A 64 -0.54 10.77 22.33
N ARG A 65 0.23 11.43 21.48
CA ARG A 65 0.48 10.98 20.11
C ARG A 65 0.99 9.54 20.01
N PRO A 66 1.92 9.05 20.84
CA PRO A 66 2.36 7.66 20.79
C PRO A 66 1.21 6.66 20.94
N ARG A 67 0.32 6.93 21.92
CA ARG A 67 -0.85 6.09 22.17
C ARG A 67 -1.89 6.16 21.04
N PHE A 68 -2.08 7.34 20.45
CA PHE A 68 -2.93 7.51 19.29
C PHE A 68 -2.40 6.72 18.09
N LEU A 69 -1.08 6.78 17.82
CA LEU A 69 -0.45 6.01 16.75
C LEU A 69 -0.61 4.51 16.97
N GLN A 70 -0.41 4.03 18.20
CA GLN A 70 -0.62 2.63 18.57
C GLN A 70 -2.08 2.20 18.35
N LEU A 71 -3.05 3.03 18.71
CA LEU A 71 -4.47 2.79 18.45
C LEU A 71 -4.76 2.67 16.95
N CYS A 72 -4.21 3.60 16.16
CA CYS A 72 -4.38 3.60 14.71
C CYS A 72 -3.73 2.38 14.05
N ASP A 73 -2.60 1.92 14.56
CA ASP A 73 -1.94 0.72 14.05
C ASP A 73 -2.74 -0.56 14.36
N TRP A 74 -3.20 -0.72 15.59
CA TRP A 74 -4.02 -1.88 15.98
C TRP A 74 -5.38 -1.94 15.30
N HIS A 75 -5.97 -0.79 14.99
CA HIS A 75 -7.31 -0.68 14.40
C HIS A 75 -7.28 -0.06 13.00
N HIS A 76 -6.17 -0.20 12.28
CA HIS A 76 -5.94 0.42 10.98
C HIS A 76 -7.12 0.23 10.02
N ASP A 77 -7.46 -1.04 9.73
CA ASP A 77 -8.55 -1.36 8.79
C ASP A 77 -9.91 -0.84 9.25
N ALA A 78 -10.15 -0.82 10.58
CA ALA A 78 -11.40 -0.32 11.12
C ALA A 78 -11.47 1.22 11.04
N ILE A 79 -10.43 1.94 11.47
CA ILE A 79 -10.43 3.39 11.50
C ILE A 79 -10.37 3.97 10.10
N LYS A 80 -9.39 3.56 9.29
CA LYS A 80 -9.22 4.08 7.93
C LYS A 80 -10.30 3.60 6.99
N GLY A 81 -10.76 2.34 7.11
CA GLY A 81 -11.89 1.84 6.36
C GLY A 81 -13.18 2.60 6.65
N MET A 82 -13.44 2.91 7.92
CA MET A 82 -14.60 3.74 8.29
C MET A 82 -14.44 5.20 7.85
N ALA A 83 -13.24 5.75 7.88
CA ALA A 83 -12.96 7.09 7.33
C ALA A 83 -13.24 7.17 5.82
N VAL A 84 -13.04 6.08 5.08
CA VAL A 84 -13.45 5.99 3.66
C VAL A 84 -14.96 5.90 3.53
N GLN A 85 -15.62 5.03 4.29
CA GLN A 85 -17.06 4.74 4.15
C GLN A 85 -17.96 5.85 4.69
N HIS A 86 -17.51 6.59 5.71
CA HIS A 86 -18.29 7.64 6.38
C HIS A 86 -17.60 9.01 6.19
N PRO A 87 -18.02 9.80 5.20
CA PRO A 87 -17.35 11.06 4.84
C PRO A 87 -17.23 12.06 6.01
N GLY A 88 -18.26 12.15 6.86
CA GLY A 88 -18.23 13.04 8.03
C GLY A 88 -17.19 12.64 9.07
N PHE A 89 -17.04 11.34 9.35
CA PHE A 89 -15.96 10.82 10.20
C PHE A 89 -14.61 11.03 9.54
N GLY A 90 -14.49 10.66 8.25
CA GLY A 90 -13.26 10.86 7.49
C GLY A 90 -12.78 12.30 7.48
N ALA A 91 -13.68 13.27 7.25
CA ALA A 91 -13.34 14.70 7.28
C ALA A 91 -12.83 15.16 8.65
N ALA A 92 -13.35 14.59 9.74
CA ALA A 92 -12.94 14.95 11.10
C ALA A 92 -11.55 14.41 11.47
N VAL A 93 -11.14 13.22 10.96
CA VAL A 93 -9.94 12.53 11.45
C VAL A 93 -8.79 12.50 10.44
N LEU A 94 -9.02 12.77 9.16
CA LEU A 94 -8.05 12.57 8.08
C LEU A 94 -6.71 13.29 8.31
N ASP A 95 -6.74 14.51 8.85
CA ASP A 95 -5.54 15.30 9.13
C ASP A 95 -4.70 14.72 10.29
N TYR A 96 -5.27 13.85 11.09
CA TYR A 96 -4.63 13.23 12.25
C TYR A 96 -4.16 11.80 11.96
N LEU A 97 -4.74 11.14 10.94
CA LEU A 97 -4.41 9.75 10.62
C LEU A 97 -2.94 9.61 10.20
N PRO A 98 -2.21 8.62 10.76
CA PRO A 98 -0.85 8.34 10.35
C PRO A 98 -0.80 7.55 9.04
N PHE A 99 0.17 7.90 8.20
CA PHE A 99 0.55 7.14 7.02
C PHE A 99 2.01 6.71 7.16
N GLU A 100 2.29 5.48 6.75
CA GLU A 100 3.64 4.94 6.75
C GLU A 100 4.48 5.60 5.64
N THR A 101 5.70 6.00 5.98
CA THR A 101 6.63 6.61 5.02
C THR A 101 8.02 6.01 5.19
N ASN A 102 8.93 6.26 4.24
CA ASN A 102 10.34 5.91 4.40
C ASN A 102 11.07 6.66 5.53
N ARG A 103 10.37 7.52 6.28
CA ARG A 103 10.90 8.23 7.46
C ARG A 103 10.01 8.09 8.69
N GLY A 104 9.32 6.96 8.81
CA GLY A 104 8.36 6.67 9.87
C GLY A 104 6.95 7.15 9.57
N GLN A 105 6.09 7.09 10.58
CA GLN A 105 4.68 7.47 10.43
C GLN A 105 4.51 8.99 10.49
N LEU A 106 3.82 9.55 9.50
CA LEU A 106 3.50 10.98 9.40
C LEU A 106 2.01 11.18 9.11
N THR A 107 1.45 12.27 9.60
CA THR A 107 0.15 12.77 9.10
C THR A 107 0.32 13.46 7.75
N LEU A 108 -0.76 13.66 7.01
CA LEU A 108 -0.68 14.36 5.73
C LEU A 108 -0.24 15.83 5.88
N PRO A 109 -0.71 16.60 6.88
CA PRO A 109 -0.17 17.93 7.16
C PRO A 109 1.33 17.92 7.47
N ASP A 110 1.82 16.99 8.33
CA ASP A 110 3.24 16.84 8.65
C ASP A 110 4.09 16.46 7.42
N TYR A 111 3.56 15.55 6.60
CA TYR A 111 4.19 15.16 5.33
C TYR A 111 4.35 16.38 4.40
N LEU A 112 3.26 17.09 4.14
CA LEU A 112 3.27 18.26 3.26
C LEU A 112 4.10 19.41 3.81
N GLY A 113 4.19 19.55 5.14
CA GLY A 113 5.08 20.52 5.80
C GLY A 113 6.56 20.29 5.48
N ARG A 114 6.95 19.06 5.13
CA ARG A 114 8.32 18.68 4.76
C ARG A 114 8.57 18.75 3.24
N GLN A 115 7.55 19.00 2.44
CA GLN A 115 7.67 19.09 0.99
C GLN A 115 7.88 20.51 0.51
N THR A 116 8.80 20.67 -0.45
CA THR A 116 8.96 21.92 -1.17
C THR A 116 7.94 22.00 -2.31
N ALA A 117 7.29 23.15 -2.46
CA ALA A 117 6.33 23.33 -3.53
C ALA A 117 7.03 23.38 -4.90
N VAL A 118 6.47 22.66 -5.87
CA VAL A 118 6.89 22.67 -7.27
C VAL A 118 5.71 23.19 -8.09
N ASN A 119 5.90 24.23 -8.86
CA ASN A 119 4.82 24.89 -9.63
C ASN A 119 3.61 25.29 -8.75
N GLY A 120 3.86 25.74 -7.53
CA GLY A 120 2.83 26.18 -6.58
C GLY A 120 2.14 25.05 -5.81
N LYS A 121 2.41 23.78 -6.11
CA LYS A 121 1.83 22.63 -5.43
C LYS A 121 2.90 21.80 -4.71
N ARG A 122 2.55 21.21 -3.56
CA ARG A 122 3.41 20.29 -2.83
C ARG A 122 3.18 18.87 -3.32
N PRO A 123 4.21 18.16 -3.78
CA PRO A 123 4.06 16.80 -4.25
C PRO A 123 3.75 15.85 -3.08
N LEU A 124 2.77 14.97 -3.28
CA LEU A 124 2.46 13.87 -2.39
C LEU A 124 2.81 12.58 -3.12
N TYR A 125 4.03 12.08 -2.89
CA TYR A 125 4.54 10.84 -3.48
C TYR A 125 4.03 9.63 -2.72
N PHE A 126 3.55 8.63 -3.43
CA PHE A 126 3.10 7.38 -2.84
C PHE A 126 3.30 6.19 -3.78
N PHE A 127 3.31 5.00 -3.22
CA PHE A 127 3.23 3.73 -3.95
C PHE A 127 2.23 2.82 -3.24
N THR A 128 1.65 1.86 -3.98
CA THR A 128 0.52 1.04 -3.49
C THR A 128 0.89 -0.41 -3.22
N HIS A 129 2.11 -0.85 -3.55
CA HIS A 129 2.55 -2.23 -3.38
C HIS A 129 3.39 -2.39 -2.11
N GLU A 130 2.77 -2.88 -1.03
CA GLU A 130 3.44 -3.12 0.25
C GLU A 130 4.62 -4.11 0.10
N ALA A 131 4.48 -5.11 -0.77
CA ALA A 131 5.53 -6.08 -1.06
C ALA A 131 6.80 -5.45 -1.66
N ASP A 132 6.66 -4.33 -2.36
CA ASP A 132 7.77 -3.62 -3.01
C ASP A 132 8.33 -2.48 -2.15
N ALA A 133 7.84 -2.30 -0.91
CA ALA A 133 8.14 -1.15 -0.06
C ALA A 133 9.64 -0.92 0.12
N ASN A 134 10.42 -1.96 0.39
CA ASN A 134 11.87 -1.83 0.59
C ASN A 134 12.60 -1.28 -0.65
N GLN A 135 12.19 -1.71 -1.84
CA GLN A 135 12.77 -1.23 -3.09
C GLN A 135 12.43 0.25 -3.30
N PHE A 136 11.16 0.61 -3.12
CA PHE A 136 10.75 2.02 -3.21
C PHE A 136 11.42 2.90 -2.15
N TYR A 137 11.57 2.43 -0.92
CA TYR A 137 12.27 3.17 0.13
C TYR A 137 13.74 3.40 -0.26
N THR A 138 14.43 2.38 -0.75
CA THR A 138 15.82 2.50 -1.22
C THR A 138 15.96 3.52 -2.35
N LEU A 139 15.06 3.48 -3.34
CA LEU A 139 15.05 4.43 -4.46
C LEU A 139 14.75 5.87 -4.00
N CYS A 140 13.77 6.03 -3.10
CA CYS A 140 13.39 7.32 -2.56
C CYS A 140 14.51 7.93 -1.70
N GLU A 141 15.15 7.13 -0.85
CA GLU A 141 16.27 7.60 -0.01
C GLU A 141 17.44 8.08 -0.83
N ALA A 142 17.82 7.34 -1.89
CA ALA A 142 18.90 7.74 -2.78
C ALA A 142 18.64 9.08 -3.50
N ARG A 143 17.38 9.48 -3.61
CA ARG A 143 16.96 10.77 -4.19
C ARG A 143 16.50 11.79 -3.17
N SER A 144 16.65 11.50 -1.88
CA SER A 144 16.16 12.33 -0.78
C SER A 144 14.65 12.64 -0.86
N LEU A 145 13.87 11.75 -1.47
CA LEU A 145 12.43 11.84 -1.58
C LEU A 145 11.77 11.28 -0.32
N LEU A 146 10.70 11.93 0.10
CA LEU A 146 9.78 11.40 1.10
C LEU A 146 8.58 10.79 0.37
N ALA A 147 8.28 9.52 0.65
CA ALA A 147 7.19 8.79 0.00
C ALA A 147 6.33 8.04 1.01
N ILE A 148 5.04 7.94 0.71
CA ILE A 148 4.06 7.20 1.51
C ILE A 148 3.90 5.79 0.95
N ASN A 149 3.98 4.79 1.81
CA ASN A 149 3.50 3.45 1.52
C ASN A 149 1.97 3.41 1.70
N ALA A 150 1.25 3.36 0.61
CA ALA A 150 -0.20 3.27 0.56
C ALA A 150 -0.68 1.84 0.19
N GLY A 151 0.17 0.82 0.40
CA GLY A 151 -0.15 -0.57 0.13
C GLY A 151 -1.19 -1.17 1.07
N ARG A 152 -1.41 -0.55 2.24
CA ARG A 152 -2.47 -1.00 3.15
C ARG A 152 -3.84 -0.55 2.67
N SER A 153 -4.84 -1.41 2.95
CA SER A 153 -6.25 -1.14 2.63
C SER A 153 -6.68 0.27 3.05
N SER A 154 -7.40 0.96 2.18
CA SER A 154 -7.95 2.31 2.36
C SER A 154 -6.97 3.48 2.22
N ASP A 155 -5.65 3.27 2.32
CA ASP A 155 -4.68 4.38 2.31
C ASP A 155 -4.70 5.16 1.00
N GLU A 156 -4.62 4.49 -0.13
CA GLU A 156 -4.70 5.15 -1.44
C GLU A 156 -5.99 5.96 -1.61
N THR A 157 -7.13 5.40 -1.19
CA THR A 157 -8.42 6.10 -1.29
C THR A 157 -8.44 7.38 -0.46
N LEU A 158 -7.86 7.34 0.75
CA LEU A 158 -7.74 8.51 1.63
C LEU A 158 -6.79 9.55 1.05
N LEU A 159 -5.63 9.15 0.48
CA LEU A 159 -4.72 10.05 -0.20
C LEU A 159 -5.37 10.76 -1.39
N ARG A 160 -6.11 10.01 -2.22
CA ARG A 160 -6.85 10.59 -3.36
C ARG A 160 -7.93 11.56 -2.91
N ARG A 161 -8.67 11.23 -1.83
CA ARG A 161 -9.66 12.14 -1.24
C ARG A 161 -8.99 13.42 -0.73
N TYR A 162 -7.91 13.30 0.02
CA TYR A 162 -7.17 14.44 0.55
C TYR A 162 -6.65 15.35 -0.57
N ALA A 163 -6.01 14.78 -1.58
CA ALA A 163 -5.52 15.53 -2.73
C ALA A 163 -6.66 16.21 -3.51
N GLY A 164 -7.83 15.56 -3.62
CA GLY A 164 -9.02 16.16 -4.24
C GLY A 164 -9.56 17.37 -3.46
N GLN A 165 -9.54 17.30 -2.13
CA GLN A 165 -9.94 18.41 -1.25
C GLN A 165 -8.95 19.59 -1.28
N HIS A 166 -7.67 19.32 -1.58
CA HIS A 166 -6.57 20.26 -1.61
C HIS A 166 -5.96 20.43 -3.00
N ALA A 167 -6.76 20.29 -4.07
CA ALA A 167 -6.29 20.23 -5.45
C ALA A 167 -5.47 21.45 -5.91
N GLU A 168 -5.68 22.61 -5.27
CA GLU A 168 -4.92 23.85 -5.57
C GLU A 168 -3.50 23.83 -4.99
N THR A 169 -3.25 23.06 -3.93
CA THR A 169 -1.99 23.08 -3.16
C THR A 169 -1.24 21.77 -3.12
N VAL A 170 -1.91 20.65 -3.47
CA VAL A 170 -1.35 19.30 -3.43
C VAL A 170 -1.34 18.67 -4.83
N ASP A 171 -0.23 18.03 -5.17
CA ASP A 171 -0.05 17.27 -6.40
C ASP A 171 0.23 15.79 -6.07
N LEU A 172 -0.75 14.94 -6.28
CA LEU A 172 -0.67 13.50 -5.95
C LEU A 172 0.11 12.75 -7.02
N LYS A 173 1.24 12.14 -6.63
CA LYS A 173 2.19 11.48 -7.54
C LYS A 173 2.43 10.01 -7.17
N PRO A 174 1.85 9.08 -7.91
CA PRO A 174 2.17 7.67 -7.76
C PRO A 174 3.57 7.37 -8.30
N LEU A 175 4.41 6.70 -7.50
CA LEU A 175 5.78 6.30 -7.85
C LEU A 175 5.87 4.90 -8.48
N ASP A 176 4.82 4.12 -8.36
CA ASP A 176 4.68 2.77 -8.93
C ASP A 176 4.35 2.76 -10.43
N ARG A 177 4.30 3.92 -11.06
CA ARG A 177 4.18 4.02 -12.51
C ARG A 177 5.54 3.82 -13.17
N LEU A 178 5.61 2.87 -14.09
CA LEU A 178 6.82 2.49 -14.83
C LEU A 178 7.46 3.65 -15.63
N ASP A 179 6.69 4.69 -15.87
CA ASP A 179 7.09 5.87 -16.66
C ASP A 179 7.47 7.07 -15.80
N ASP A 180 7.47 6.94 -14.47
CA ASP A 180 7.75 8.09 -13.61
C ASP A 180 9.23 8.50 -13.69
N PRO A 181 9.54 9.68 -14.25
CA PRO A 181 10.90 10.17 -14.39
C PRO A 181 11.54 10.53 -13.03
N THR A 182 10.74 10.57 -11.96
CA THR A 182 11.22 10.88 -10.61
C THR A 182 12.14 9.79 -10.08
N LEU A 183 11.83 8.53 -10.33
CA LEU A 183 12.64 7.39 -9.89
C LEU A 183 13.49 6.80 -11.03
N TYR A 184 12.93 6.73 -12.24
CA TYR A 184 13.52 6.02 -13.37
C TYR A 184 13.80 6.96 -14.54
N GLN A 185 15.03 6.95 -15.05
CA GLN A 185 15.36 7.64 -16.28
C GLN A 185 15.38 6.63 -17.44
N ARG A 186 14.64 6.93 -18.49
CA ARG A 186 14.72 6.16 -19.73
C ARG A 186 16.08 6.40 -20.39
N LEU A 187 16.63 5.36 -20.97
CA LEU A 187 17.77 5.47 -21.86
C LEU A 187 17.36 6.17 -23.16
N ASP A 188 18.30 6.81 -23.83
CA ASP A 188 18.06 7.28 -25.18
C ASP A 188 17.93 6.12 -26.17
N VAL A 189 17.52 6.40 -27.41
CA VAL A 189 17.25 5.35 -28.42
C VAL A 189 18.51 4.55 -28.77
N ALA A 190 19.66 5.19 -28.79
CA ALA A 190 20.94 4.53 -29.13
C ALA A 190 21.38 3.60 -27.97
N GLU A 191 21.36 4.10 -26.75
CA GLU A 191 21.64 3.33 -25.54
C GLU A 191 20.68 2.14 -25.38
N GLN A 192 19.37 2.35 -25.61
CA GLN A 192 18.36 1.29 -25.52
C GLN A 192 18.65 0.16 -26.52
N ALA A 193 19.10 0.49 -27.75
CA ALA A 193 19.47 -0.50 -28.74
C ALA A 193 20.65 -1.37 -28.31
N GLU A 194 21.63 -0.80 -27.57
CA GLU A 194 22.77 -1.54 -27.03
C GLU A 194 22.36 -2.57 -25.97
N TYR A 195 21.33 -2.28 -25.17
CA TYR A 195 20.85 -3.17 -24.12
C TYR A 195 19.80 -4.19 -24.61
N ALA A 196 19.22 -4.01 -25.80
CA ALA A 196 18.14 -4.87 -26.30
C ALA A 196 18.49 -6.36 -26.39
N ARG A 197 19.79 -6.69 -26.56
CA ARG A 197 20.28 -8.07 -26.54
C ARG A 197 20.27 -8.64 -25.12
N LEU A 198 20.73 -7.85 -24.15
CA LEU A 198 20.75 -8.23 -22.73
C LEU A 198 19.33 -8.45 -22.21
N GLU A 199 18.41 -7.54 -22.51
CA GLU A 199 17.00 -7.66 -22.10
C GLU A 199 16.40 -8.99 -22.58
N ARG A 200 16.55 -9.32 -23.87
CA ARG A 200 16.08 -10.59 -24.44
C ARG A 200 16.73 -11.82 -23.82
N ALA A 201 18.03 -11.75 -23.55
CA ALA A 201 18.75 -12.86 -22.93
C ALA A 201 18.27 -13.13 -21.50
N VAL A 202 17.98 -12.09 -20.73
CA VAL A 202 17.41 -12.22 -19.40
C VAL A 202 16.01 -12.85 -19.45
N ASP A 203 15.13 -12.32 -20.30
CA ASP A 203 13.78 -12.85 -20.49
C ASP A 203 13.81 -14.34 -20.87
N GLN A 204 14.73 -14.73 -21.77
CA GLN A 204 14.88 -16.12 -22.21
C GLN A 204 15.38 -17.03 -21.08
N VAL A 205 16.44 -16.63 -20.36
CA VAL A 205 17.00 -17.44 -19.26
C VAL A 205 15.97 -17.63 -18.14
N LEU A 206 15.20 -16.60 -17.83
CA LEU A 206 14.17 -16.68 -16.79
C LEU A 206 12.93 -17.46 -17.25
N ALA A 207 12.57 -17.38 -18.53
CA ALA A 207 11.48 -18.19 -19.10
C ALA A 207 11.81 -19.69 -19.07
N GLU A 208 13.09 -20.09 -19.27
CA GLU A 208 13.54 -21.49 -19.11
C GLU A 208 13.39 -21.98 -17.64
N GLN A 209 13.34 -21.08 -16.67
CA GLN A 209 13.08 -21.33 -15.25
C GLN A 209 11.60 -21.15 -14.86
N GLU A 210 10.70 -21.10 -15.85
CA GLU A 210 9.25 -20.87 -15.66
C GLU A 210 8.91 -19.52 -15.02
N VAL A 211 9.84 -18.55 -15.08
CA VAL A 211 9.64 -17.20 -14.56
C VAL A 211 9.34 -16.24 -15.71
N GLY A 212 8.11 -15.75 -15.77
CA GLY A 212 7.69 -14.73 -16.73
C GLY A 212 8.09 -13.34 -16.26
N VAL A 213 9.01 -12.70 -16.95
CA VAL A 213 9.40 -11.30 -16.72
C VAL A 213 9.34 -10.51 -18.02
N LYS A 214 9.23 -9.18 -17.86
CA LYS A 214 9.47 -8.21 -18.93
C LYS A 214 10.63 -7.33 -18.50
N THR A 215 11.80 -7.65 -19.02
CA THR A 215 13.02 -6.94 -18.67
C THR A 215 13.13 -5.63 -19.43
N GLN A 216 13.51 -4.58 -18.74
CA GLN A 216 13.81 -3.27 -19.31
C GLN A 216 15.04 -2.67 -18.60
N VAL A 217 15.92 -2.01 -19.35
CA VAL A 217 17.04 -1.30 -18.75
C VAL A 217 16.66 0.17 -18.53
N ARG A 218 16.96 0.67 -17.33
CA ARG A 218 16.70 2.04 -16.88
C ARG A 218 17.87 2.55 -16.08
N ARG A 219 18.01 3.88 -15.93
CA ARG A 219 18.92 4.48 -14.95
C ARG A 219 18.16 4.81 -13.69
N PHE A 220 18.66 4.36 -12.54
CA PHE A 220 18.12 4.71 -11.24
C PHE A 220 19.20 4.72 -10.16
N GLN A 221 18.92 5.41 -9.07
CA GLN A 221 19.80 5.48 -7.90
C GLN A 221 19.23 4.62 -6.77
N PRO A 222 20.09 3.99 -5.96
CA PRO A 222 21.57 4.09 -5.99
C PRO A 222 22.20 3.18 -7.06
N ALA A 223 23.35 3.59 -7.61
CA ALA A 223 24.03 2.86 -8.68
C ALA A 223 24.48 1.45 -8.30
N HIS A 224 24.65 1.15 -7.00
CA HIS A 224 25.00 -0.20 -6.52
C HIS A 224 23.81 -1.18 -6.54
N LEU A 225 22.59 -0.71 -6.73
CA LEU A 225 21.41 -1.55 -6.91
C LEU A 225 21.36 -2.02 -8.36
N SER A 226 21.60 -3.32 -8.58
CA SER A 226 21.73 -3.88 -9.94
C SER A 226 20.41 -4.02 -10.67
N ALA A 227 19.35 -4.33 -9.94
CA ALA A 227 18.02 -4.57 -10.50
C ALA A 227 16.94 -4.35 -9.45
N ILE A 228 15.73 -4.09 -9.94
CA ILE A 228 14.50 -4.05 -9.15
C ILE A 228 13.44 -4.90 -9.84
N LEU A 229 12.59 -5.52 -9.04
CA LEU A 229 11.50 -6.35 -9.51
C LEU A 229 10.20 -5.76 -8.98
N LEU A 230 9.38 -5.23 -9.87
CA LEU A 230 8.07 -4.73 -9.50
C LEU A 230 7.03 -5.83 -9.74
N ALA A 231 6.46 -6.29 -8.64
CA ALA A 231 5.45 -7.33 -8.70
C ALA A 231 4.10 -6.83 -9.26
N GLY A 232 3.96 -5.51 -9.39
CA GLY A 232 2.79 -4.86 -9.94
C GLY A 232 1.51 -5.17 -9.13
N GLN A 233 0.37 -4.97 -9.74
CA GLN A 233 -0.94 -5.35 -9.17
C GLN A 233 -1.09 -6.87 -8.94
N ARG A 234 -0.17 -7.67 -9.47
CA ARG A 234 -0.24 -9.13 -9.48
C ARG A 234 -0.18 -9.74 -8.07
N ILE A 235 0.80 -9.31 -7.25
CA ILE A 235 0.99 -9.88 -5.90
C ILE A 235 -0.01 -9.29 -4.93
N SER A 236 -0.28 -7.98 -4.98
CA SER A 236 -1.26 -7.36 -4.09
C SER A 236 -2.67 -7.92 -4.29
N ALA A 237 -3.11 -8.10 -5.55
CA ALA A 237 -4.41 -8.71 -5.82
C ALA A 237 -4.49 -10.16 -5.36
N PHE A 238 -3.37 -10.89 -5.42
CA PHE A 238 -3.29 -12.27 -4.95
C PHE A 238 -3.34 -12.35 -3.42
N ASP A 239 -2.55 -11.53 -2.74
CA ASP A 239 -2.51 -11.47 -1.27
C ASP A 239 -3.82 -10.96 -0.70
N ASP A 240 -4.46 -9.97 -1.33
CA ASP A 240 -5.76 -9.46 -0.92
C ASP A 240 -6.87 -10.51 -1.10
N MET A 241 -6.79 -11.31 -2.16
CA MET A 241 -7.71 -12.41 -2.39
C MET A 241 -7.49 -13.54 -1.36
N GLU A 242 -6.26 -13.95 -1.07
CA GLU A 242 -5.96 -14.94 -0.03
C GLU A 242 -6.43 -14.47 1.34
N ARG A 243 -6.12 -13.24 1.74
CA ARG A 243 -6.59 -12.65 3.00
C ARG A 243 -8.12 -12.56 3.08
N ALA A 244 -8.80 -12.24 1.96
CA ALA A 244 -10.26 -12.20 1.90
C ALA A 244 -10.87 -13.60 2.07
N LEU A 245 -10.25 -14.62 1.48
CA LEU A 245 -10.66 -16.02 1.60
C LEU A 245 -10.43 -16.56 3.02
N GLU A 246 -9.29 -16.26 3.65
CA GLU A 246 -9.01 -16.62 5.04
C GLU A 246 -10.01 -16.02 6.03
N ARG A 247 -10.47 -14.77 5.78
CA ARG A 247 -11.44 -14.07 6.63
C ARG A 247 -12.89 -14.57 6.45
N ARG A 248 -13.20 -15.26 5.36
CA ARG A 248 -14.56 -15.74 5.03
C ARG A 248 -14.56 -17.14 4.43
N PRO A 249 -14.23 -18.17 5.22
CA PRO A 249 -14.08 -19.54 4.72
C PRO A 249 -15.35 -20.14 4.09
N PHE A 250 -16.53 -19.63 4.42
CA PHE A 250 -17.80 -20.09 3.83
C PHE A 250 -18.06 -19.55 2.40
N LEU A 251 -17.26 -18.62 1.91
CA LEU A 251 -17.31 -18.18 0.50
C LEU A 251 -16.47 -19.10 -0.41
N LEU A 252 -15.69 -20.01 0.16
CA LEU A 252 -14.75 -20.87 -0.55
C LEU A 252 -15.43 -21.85 -1.51
N GLU A 253 -16.62 -22.40 -1.16
CA GLU A 253 -17.28 -23.42 -1.99
C GLU A 253 -17.81 -22.88 -3.34
N GLY A 254 -18.21 -21.60 -3.39
CA GLY A 254 -18.75 -21.01 -4.63
C GLY A 254 -17.74 -20.18 -5.45
N LEU A 255 -16.62 -19.78 -4.83
CA LEU A 255 -15.64 -18.88 -5.45
C LEU A 255 -14.27 -19.55 -5.69
N ALA A 256 -14.06 -20.78 -5.25
CA ALA A 256 -12.78 -21.49 -5.35
C ALA A 256 -12.33 -21.67 -6.81
N GLU A 257 -13.26 -21.99 -7.72
CA GLU A 257 -12.96 -22.15 -9.15
C GLU A 257 -12.62 -20.78 -9.77
N LEU A 258 -13.42 -19.73 -9.48
CA LEU A 258 -13.14 -18.36 -9.95
C LEU A 258 -11.82 -17.82 -9.40
N ALA A 259 -11.52 -18.12 -8.13
CA ALA A 259 -10.25 -17.75 -7.52
C ALA A 259 -9.07 -18.50 -8.16
N GLY A 260 -9.26 -19.76 -8.57
CA GLY A 260 -8.28 -20.55 -9.33
C GLY A 260 -7.97 -19.90 -10.68
N ASP A 261 -9.00 -19.59 -11.46
CA ASP A 261 -8.86 -18.95 -12.78
C ASP A 261 -8.19 -17.57 -12.71
N VAL A 262 -8.53 -16.75 -11.70
CA VAL A 262 -7.90 -15.45 -11.46
C VAL A 262 -6.44 -15.64 -11.05
N ARG A 263 -6.16 -16.60 -10.17
CA ARG A 263 -4.80 -16.97 -9.74
C ARG A 263 -3.92 -17.35 -10.93
N ASP A 264 -4.43 -18.19 -11.83
CA ASP A 264 -3.68 -18.67 -13.00
C ASP A 264 -3.45 -17.55 -14.02
N ARG A 265 -4.42 -16.68 -14.24
CA ARG A 265 -4.25 -15.48 -15.07
C ARG A 265 -3.22 -14.50 -14.49
N LEU A 266 -3.25 -14.26 -13.18
CA LEU A 266 -2.28 -13.40 -12.50
C LEU A 266 -0.87 -14.01 -12.58
N ARG A 267 -0.71 -15.33 -12.45
CA ARG A 267 0.56 -16.03 -12.59
C ARG A 267 1.14 -15.94 -14.01
N GLN A 268 0.32 -15.83 -15.02
CA GLN A 268 0.74 -15.74 -16.43
C GLN A 268 1.17 -14.31 -16.84
N GLN A 269 0.83 -13.28 -16.07
CA GLN A 269 1.30 -11.93 -16.37
C GLN A 269 2.79 -11.81 -16.04
N PRO A 270 3.62 -11.28 -16.97
CA PRO A 270 5.03 -11.08 -16.69
C PRO A 270 5.24 -10.02 -15.61
N LEU A 271 6.25 -10.22 -14.77
CA LEU A 271 6.71 -9.22 -13.80
C LEU A 271 7.55 -8.16 -14.51
N ASP A 272 7.43 -6.90 -14.09
CA ASP A 272 8.30 -5.84 -14.60
C ASP A 272 9.66 -5.90 -13.90
N PHE A 273 10.70 -6.17 -14.68
CA PHE A 273 12.05 -6.36 -14.19
C PHE A 273 12.97 -5.27 -14.77
N PHE A 274 13.48 -4.38 -13.92
CA PHE A 274 14.35 -3.29 -14.35
C PHE A 274 15.79 -3.56 -13.96
N LEU A 275 16.69 -3.51 -14.95
CA LEU A 275 18.13 -3.54 -14.76
C LEU A 275 18.67 -2.11 -14.74
N ASN A 276 19.62 -1.85 -13.83
CA ASN A 276 20.23 -0.53 -13.70
C ASN A 276 21.40 -0.34 -14.65
N ALA A 277 21.26 0.53 -15.63
CA ALA A 277 22.33 0.85 -16.58
C ALA A 277 23.61 1.40 -15.92
N ASP A 278 23.49 2.01 -14.73
CA ASP A 278 24.64 2.55 -13.99
C ASP A 278 25.35 1.49 -13.13
N HIS A 279 24.81 0.28 -13.03
CA HIS A 279 25.44 -0.78 -12.25
C HIS A 279 26.57 -1.47 -13.03
N PRO A 280 27.79 -1.63 -12.46
CA PRO A 280 28.94 -2.19 -13.17
C PRO A 280 28.71 -3.58 -13.77
N LEU A 281 28.00 -4.46 -13.05
CA LEU A 281 27.67 -5.80 -13.55
C LEU A 281 26.77 -5.74 -14.79
N VAL A 282 25.77 -4.85 -14.81
CA VAL A 282 24.85 -4.70 -15.93
C VAL A 282 25.59 -4.17 -17.15
N GLN A 283 26.50 -3.19 -16.96
CA GLN A 283 27.38 -2.68 -18.03
C GLN A 283 28.27 -3.79 -18.57
N ARG A 284 28.87 -4.61 -17.70
CA ARG A 284 29.75 -5.70 -18.11
C ARG A 284 28.98 -6.79 -18.87
N LEU A 285 27.78 -7.14 -18.45
CA LEU A 285 26.91 -8.10 -19.12
C LEU A 285 26.47 -7.64 -20.52
N ARG A 286 26.28 -6.32 -20.73
CA ARG A 286 26.05 -5.74 -22.05
C ARG A 286 27.19 -6.01 -23.01
N GLU A 287 28.44 -5.91 -22.52
CA GLU A 287 29.67 -6.11 -23.33
C GLU A 287 29.94 -7.58 -23.64
N LEU A 288 29.45 -8.51 -22.84
CA LEU A 288 29.66 -9.94 -23.07
C LEU A 288 28.87 -10.39 -24.30
N THR A 289 29.59 -10.74 -25.35
CA THR A 289 29.02 -11.15 -26.64
C THR A 289 28.77 -12.65 -26.75
N GLU A 290 29.32 -13.45 -25.83
CA GLU A 290 29.25 -14.91 -25.84
C GLU A 290 28.20 -15.44 -24.86
N PRO A 291 26.98 -15.83 -25.35
CA PRO A 291 25.94 -16.45 -24.52
C PRO A 291 26.40 -17.78 -23.91
N ASP A 292 27.40 -18.43 -24.51
CA ASP A 292 27.90 -19.74 -24.11
C ASP A 292 28.94 -19.69 -22.98
N HIS A 293 29.32 -18.50 -22.50
CA HIS A 293 30.20 -18.38 -21.35
C HIS A 293 29.54 -19.01 -20.12
N PRO A 294 30.21 -19.94 -19.40
CA PRO A 294 29.56 -20.72 -18.32
C PRO A 294 29.01 -19.87 -17.18
N CYS A 295 29.54 -18.67 -16.96
CA CYS A 295 29.05 -17.76 -15.93
C CYS A 295 27.92 -16.84 -16.42
N TYR A 296 27.61 -16.75 -17.72
CA TYR A 296 26.68 -15.79 -18.26
C TYR A 296 25.24 -16.03 -17.73
N ARG A 297 24.73 -17.25 -17.93
CA ARG A 297 23.38 -17.64 -17.44
C ARG A 297 23.22 -17.54 -15.92
N PRO A 298 24.17 -18.05 -15.08
CA PRO A 298 24.10 -17.88 -13.64
C PRO A 298 24.10 -16.41 -13.18
N LEU A 299 24.82 -15.52 -13.88
CA LEU A 299 24.82 -14.09 -13.56
C LEU A 299 23.48 -13.44 -13.88
N LEU A 300 22.83 -13.78 -15.00
CA LEU A 300 21.51 -13.28 -15.35
C LEU A 300 20.45 -13.74 -14.33
N ALA A 301 20.45 -15.02 -13.95
CA ALA A 301 19.59 -15.55 -12.90
C ALA A 301 19.90 -14.89 -11.55
N GLY A 302 21.16 -14.62 -11.25
CA GLY A 302 21.60 -13.93 -10.04
C GLY A 302 21.08 -12.50 -9.92
N LEU A 303 20.96 -11.77 -11.03
CA LEU A 303 20.31 -10.44 -11.02
C LEU A 303 18.86 -10.52 -10.58
N TYR A 304 18.12 -11.49 -11.11
CA TYR A 304 16.72 -11.72 -10.72
C TYR A 304 16.58 -12.13 -9.25
N HIS A 305 17.38 -13.12 -8.81
CA HIS A 305 17.33 -13.57 -7.42
C HIS A 305 17.72 -12.45 -6.43
N GLY A 306 18.70 -11.60 -6.81
CA GLY A 306 19.08 -10.43 -6.02
C GLY A 306 17.93 -9.42 -5.90
N ALA A 307 17.22 -9.13 -7.00
CA ALA A 307 16.06 -8.26 -6.98
C ALA A 307 14.91 -8.86 -6.16
N LEU A 308 14.68 -10.17 -6.28
CA LEU A 308 13.66 -10.89 -5.51
C LEU A 308 13.93 -10.83 -4.00
N LEU A 309 15.18 -10.99 -3.58
CA LEU A 309 15.58 -10.82 -2.17
C LEU A 309 15.36 -9.39 -1.68
N ASN A 310 15.72 -8.39 -2.49
CA ASN A 310 15.50 -6.98 -2.16
C ASN A 310 14.01 -6.62 -2.07
N ALA A 311 13.17 -7.31 -2.86
CA ALA A 311 11.72 -7.17 -2.81
C ALA A 311 11.07 -7.94 -1.64
N GLN A 312 11.86 -8.67 -0.82
CA GLN A 312 11.37 -9.56 0.24
C GLN A 312 10.38 -10.65 -0.24
N HIS A 313 10.38 -10.96 -1.52
CA HIS A 313 9.60 -12.08 -2.05
C HIS A 313 10.25 -13.41 -1.65
N ARG A 314 9.42 -14.42 -1.37
CA ARG A 314 9.92 -15.78 -1.10
C ARG A 314 10.60 -16.32 -2.36
N LEU A 315 11.85 -16.77 -2.22
CA LEU A 315 12.50 -17.53 -3.26
C LEU A 315 11.71 -18.82 -3.49
N THR A 316 11.17 -18.99 -4.68
CA THR A 316 10.73 -20.32 -5.13
C THR A 316 11.99 -21.14 -5.34
N ALA A 317 12.11 -22.26 -4.63
CA ALA A 317 13.18 -23.22 -4.92
C ALA A 317 12.98 -23.71 -6.35
N VAL A 318 13.77 -23.15 -7.27
CA VAL A 318 13.96 -23.74 -8.59
C VAL A 318 14.95 -24.86 -8.37
N ALA A 319 14.47 -26.11 -8.47
CA ALA A 319 15.28 -27.31 -8.38
C ALA A 319 16.33 -27.36 -9.49
#